data_36585bbcbbad69c7ddc52c1b3be7b977
#
_entry.id   36585bbcbbad69c7ddc52c1b3be7b977
#
_cell.length_a   1.000
_cell.length_b   1.000
_cell.length_c   1.000
_cell.angle_alpha   90.00
_cell.angle_beta   90.00
_cell.angle_gamma   90.00
#
_symmetry.space_group_name_H-M   'P 1'
#
loop_
_entity.id
_entity.type
_entity.pdbx_description
1 polymer ?
#
loop_
_entity_poly.entity_id
_entity_poly.type
_entity_poly.pdbx_seq_one_letter_code
_entity_poly.pdbx_strand_id
1 'polypeptide(L)'
;MPGEHPKYKDPDQVFLDKVKSYLKKINPDLKDEDFLDLRASRYRHAQPVCPPGFLESLPEVALPVKGLWVADTSYYYPEDRGISESIGFGRALARKATA
;
A
#
# COMPACT_ATOMS: atom_id res chain seq x y z
N MET A 1 -1.31 -9.40 -4.62
CA MET A 1 -1.03 -10.85 -4.66
C MET A 1 -1.10 -11.38 -3.24
N PRO A 2 -1.97 -12.34 -2.94
CA PRO A 2 -2.06 -12.92 -1.59
C PRO A 2 -0.73 -13.54 -1.16
N GLY A 3 -0.42 -13.50 0.14
CA GLY A 3 0.84 -14.05 0.68
C GLY A 3 1.00 -15.56 0.51
N GLU A 4 -0.11 -16.26 0.21
CA GLU A 4 -0.13 -17.69 -0.09
C GLU A 4 0.09 -17.99 -1.58
N HIS A 5 0.07 -16.98 -2.44
CA HIS A 5 0.28 -17.16 -3.86
C HIS A 5 1.70 -17.68 -4.13
N PRO A 6 1.90 -18.71 -4.98
CA PRO A 6 3.23 -19.30 -5.23
C PRO A 6 4.29 -18.26 -5.59
N LYS A 7 3.95 -17.27 -6.40
CA LYS A 7 4.86 -16.15 -6.78
C LYS A 7 5.34 -15.30 -5.59
N TYR A 8 4.64 -15.29 -4.47
CA TYR A 8 5.08 -14.57 -3.28
C TYR A 8 6.38 -15.13 -2.71
N LYS A 9 6.64 -16.42 -2.95
CA LYS A 9 7.82 -17.15 -2.49
C LYS A 9 8.98 -17.12 -3.50
N ASP A 10 8.75 -16.62 -4.73
CA ASP A 10 9.81 -16.53 -5.72
C ASP A 10 10.95 -15.63 -5.21
N PRO A 11 12.22 -15.93 -5.51
CA PRO A 11 13.34 -15.06 -5.18
C PRO A 11 13.17 -13.66 -5.76
N ASP A 12 13.71 -12.64 -5.10
CA ASP A 12 13.63 -11.25 -5.56
C ASP A 12 14.18 -11.09 -6.99
N GLN A 13 15.24 -11.84 -7.31
CA GLN A 13 15.87 -11.79 -8.63
C GLN A 13 14.90 -12.11 -9.77
N VAL A 14 13.96 -13.05 -9.56
CA VAL A 14 12.94 -13.41 -10.57
C VAL A 14 12.06 -12.20 -10.92
N PHE A 15 11.67 -11.42 -9.91
CA PHE A 15 10.88 -10.19 -10.13
C PHE A 15 11.70 -9.10 -10.80
N LEU A 16 12.94 -8.91 -10.36
CA LEU A 16 13.84 -7.89 -10.88
C LEU A 16 14.17 -8.15 -12.36
N ASP A 17 14.49 -9.40 -12.72
CA ASP A 17 14.77 -9.78 -14.11
C ASP A 17 13.55 -9.57 -15.01
N LYS A 18 12.36 -9.88 -14.48
CA LYS A 18 11.11 -9.66 -15.20
C LYS A 18 10.83 -8.17 -15.44
N VAL A 19 11.04 -7.33 -14.43
CA VAL A 19 10.90 -5.87 -14.56
C VAL A 19 11.91 -5.32 -15.56
N LYS A 20 13.18 -5.72 -15.50
CA LYS A 20 14.20 -5.36 -16.51
C LYS A 20 13.74 -5.72 -17.91
N SER A 21 13.23 -6.93 -18.10
CA SER A 21 12.77 -7.39 -19.42
C SER A 21 11.63 -6.54 -19.97
N TYR A 22 10.71 -6.09 -19.11
CA TYR A 22 9.62 -5.22 -19.53
C TYR A 22 10.10 -3.81 -19.84
N LEU A 23 11.00 -3.25 -19.03
CA LEU A 23 11.57 -1.92 -19.28
C LEU A 23 12.35 -1.88 -20.62
N LYS A 24 13.12 -2.94 -20.93
CA LYS A 24 13.81 -3.07 -22.23
C LYS A 24 12.85 -3.24 -23.41
N LYS A 25 11.65 -3.76 -23.21
CA LYS A 25 10.61 -3.78 -24.26
C LYS A 25 10.02 -2.39 -24.52
N ILE A 26 9.88 -1.58 -23.46
CA ILE A 26 9.37 -0.20 -23.57
C ILE A 26 10.44 0.71 -24.19
N ASN A 27 11.69 0.58 -23.74
CA ASN A 27 12.84 1.29 -24.26
C ASN A 27 13.96 0.31 -24.61
N PRO A 28 14.11 -0.06 -25.91
CA PRO A 28 15.13 -1.02 -26.35
C PRO A 28 16.57 -0.56 -26.17
N ASP A 29 16.81 0.75 -25.99
CA ASP A 29 18.16 1.29 -25.82
C ASP A 29 18.72 1.06 -24.41
N LEU A 30 17.87 0.63 -23.44
CA LEU A 30 18.31 0.32 -22.10
C LEU A 30 19.24 -0.89 -22.03
N LYS A 31 20.39 -0.70 -21.42
CA LYS A 31 21.39 -1.74 -21.15
C LYS A 31 21.34 -2.17 -19.68
N ASP A 32 21.99 -3.28 -19.37
CA ASP A 32 22.05 -3.75 -17.96
C ASP A 32 22.80 -2.79 -17.05
N GLU A 33 23.79 -2.07 -17.57
CA GLU A 33 24.56 -1.04 -16.84
C GLU A 33 23.76 0.20 -16.46
N ASP A 34 22.60 0.43 -17.10
CA ASP A 34 21.71 1.55 -16.77
C ASP A 34 20.89 1.30 -15.48
N PHE A 35 20.84 0.04 -15.04
CA PHE A 35 20.15 -0.33 -13.81
C PHE A 35 21.11 -0.29 -12.61
N LEU A 36 21.29 0.90 -12.04
CA LEU A 36 22.26 1.15 -10.99
C LEU A 36 21.93 0.47 -9.66
N ASP A 37 20.66 0.39 -9.30
CA ASP A 37 20.17 -0.32 -8.11
C ASP A 37 18.75 -0.84 -8.35
N LEU A 38 18.53 -2.09 -7.96
CA LEU A 38 17.25 -2.75 -8.08
C LEU A 38 16.93 -3.49 -6.78
N ARG A 39 15.77 -3.19 -6.19
CA ARG A 39 15.32 -3.83 -4.97
C ARG A 39 13.87 -4.26 -5.10
N ALA A 40 13.53 -5.41 -4.54
CA ALA A 40 12.17 -5.87 -4.40
C ALA A 40 11.77 -5.84 -2.92
N SER A 41 10.60 -5.29 -2.64
CA SER A 41 10.00 -5.30 -1.31
C SER A 41 8.69 -6.07 -1.33
N ARG A 42 8.42 -6.84 -0.30
CA ARG A 42 7.18 -7.60 -0.14
C ARG A 42 6.54 -7.29 1.19
N TYR A 43 5.25 -6.98 1.13
CA TYR A 43 4.43 -6.78 2.31
C TYR A 43 3.31 -7.81 2.31
N ARG A 44 3.13 -8.50 3.42
CA ARG A 44 2.07 -9.49 3.57
C ARG A 44 0.69 -8.84 3.53
N HIS A 45 0.56 -7.67 4.14
CA HIS A 45 -0.67 -6.91 4.26
C HIS A 45 -0.49 -5.52 3.63
N ALA A 46 -0.58 -5.45 2.30
CA ALA A 46 -0.36 -4.20 1.58
C ALA A 46 -1.62 -3.33 1.49
N GLN A 47 -2.78 -3.96 1.36
CA GLN A 47 -4.07 -3.27 1.19
C GLN A 47 -5.20 -4.06 1.83
N PRO A 48 -6.19 -3.39 2.46
CA PRO A 48 -7.39 -4.06 2.94
C PRO A 48 -8.24 -4.56 1.77
N VAL A 49 -8.91 -5.67 1.96
CA VAL A 49 -9.99 -6.13 1.09
C VAL A 49 -11.27 -5.54 1.63
N CYS A 50 -12.05 -4.87 0.78
CA CYS A 50 -13.28 -4.19 1.16
C CYS A 50 -14.51 -5.01 0.70
N PRO A 51 -15.01 -5.95 1.50
CA PRO A 51 -16.23 -6.70 1.18
C PRO A 51 -17.47 -5.82 1.34
N PRO A 52 -18.65 -6.29 0.92
CA PRO A 52 -19.91 -5.65 1.27
C PRO A 52 -20.03 -5.44 2.78
N GLY A 53 -20.53 -4.28 3.22
CA GLY A 53 -20.61 -3.92 4.64
C GLY A 53 -19.27 -3.51 5.27
N PHE A 54 -18.25 -3.21 4.46
CA PHE A 54 -16.93 -2.87 4.97
C PHE A 54 -16.93 -1.64 5.88
N LEU A 55 -17.67 -0.59 5.53
CA LEU A 55 -17.73 0.65 6.32
C LEU A 55 -18.33 0.42 7.71
N GLU A 56 -19.36 -0.43 7.79
CA GLU A 56 -20.01 -0.77 9.05
C GLU A 56 -19.12 -1.64 9.94
N SER A 57 -18.14 -2.33 9.36
CA SER A 57 -17.19 -3.18 10.10
C SER A 57 -15.98 -2.43 10.64
N LEU A 58 -15.74 -1.19 10.18
CA LEU A 58 -14.62 -0.39 10.65
C LEU A 58 -14.86 0.05 12.11
N PRO A 59 -13.86 -0.14 13.00
CA PRO A 59 -13.94 0.39 14.35
C PRO A 59 -13.90 1.93 14.34
N GLU A 60 -14.41 2.54 15.41
CA GLU A 60 -14.30 3.98 15.58
C GLU A 60 -12.84 4.42 15.69
N VAL A 61 -12.50 5.58 15.10
CA VAL A 61 -11.14 6.14 15.17
C VAL A 61 -10.72 6.55 16.58
N ALA A 62 -11.67 6.95 17.42
CA ALA A 62 -11.46 7.21 18.83
C ALA A 62 -11.59 5.90 19.62
N LEU A 63 -10.50 5.41 20.16
CA LEU A 63 -10.52 4.18 20.95
C LEU A 63 -11.03 4.40 22.37
N PRO A 64 -11.46 3.31 23.08
CA PRO A 64 -11.88 3.40 24.48
C PRO A 64 -10.81 3.93 25.45
N VAL A 65 -9.56 4.00 25.01
CA VAL A 65 -8.45 4.58 25.76
C VAL A 65 -8.43 6.08 25.52
N LYS A 66 -8.63 6.86 26.59
CA LYS A 66 -8.67 8.33 26.53
C LYS A 66 -7.42 8.90 25.86
N GLY A 67 -7.62 9.71 24.84
CA GLY A 67 -6.57 10.38 24.09
C GLY A 67 -5.90 9.53 23.01
N LEU A 68 -6.35 8.28 22.80
CA LEU A 68 -5.81 7.42 21.74
C LEU A 68 -6.76 7.39 20.54
N TRP A 69 -6.22 7.80 19.40
CA TRP A 69 -6.90 7.83 18.11
C TRP A 69 -6.10 7.00 17.11
N VAL A 70 -6.75 6.11 16.39
CA VAL A 70 -6.10 5.22 15.43
C VAL A 70 -6.88 5.18 14.14
N ALA A 71 -6.18 5.30 13.04
CA ALA A 71 -6.73 5.09 11.71
C ALA A 71 -5.64 4.69 10.73
N ASP A 72 -6.04 4.03 9.67
CA ASP A 72 -5.18 3.65 8.55
C ASP A 72 -5.87 3.95 7.21
N THR A 73 -5.32 3.45 6.13
CA THR A 73 -5.82 3.70 4.78
C THR A 73 -7.21 3.09 4.49
N SER A 74 -7.76 2.25 5.36
CA SER A 74 -9.10 1.69 5.18
C SER A 74 -10.22 2.70 5.49
N TYR A 75 -9.95 3.72 6.31
CA TYR A 75 -10.95 4.66 6.79
C TYR A 75 -11.43 5.69 5.78
N TYR A 76 -10.74 5.86 4.66
CA TYR A 76 -11.20 6.75 3.60
C TYR A 76 -11.79 6.04 2.39
N TYR A 77 -12.11 4.75 2.55
CA TYR A 77 -12.96 4.05 1.56
C TYR A 77 -14.28 4.85 1.35
N PRO A 78 -14.79 5.00 0.13
CA PRO A 78 -14.40 4.32 -1.10
C PRO A 78 -13.30 5.04 -1.92
N GLU A 79 -12.71 6.10 -1.41
CA GLU A 79 -11.62 6.81 -2.09
C GLU A 79 -10.42 5.89 -2.30
N ASP A 80 -9.67 6.15 -3.37
CA ASP A 80 -8.46 5.40 -3.63
C ASP A 80 -7.36 5.77 -2.63
N ARG A 81 -6.50 4.81 -2.36
CA ARG A 81 -5.42 4.96 -1.39
C ARG A 81 -4.24 5.69 -2.01
N GLY A 82 -4.20 6.98 -1.81
CA GLY A 82 -3.16 7.85 -2.29
C GLY A 82 -2.51 8.68 -1.17
N ILE A 83 -1.46 9.39 -1.51
CA ILE A 83 -0.77 10.29 -0.59
C ILE A 83 -1.69 11.47 -0.22
N SER A 84 -2.40 12.02 -1.19
CA SER A 84 -3.33 13.13 -0.99
C SER A 84 -4.47 12.78 -0.05
N GLU A 85 -5.06 11.60 -0.22
CA GLU A 85 -6.14 11.07 0.62
C GLU A 85 -5.64 10.83 2.04
N SER A 86 -4.44 10.26 2.19
CA SER A 86 -3.80 10.04 3.50
C SER A 86 -3.54 11.35 4.25
N ILE A 87 -3.03 12.38 3.56
CA ILE A 87 -2.81 13.70 4.15
C ILE A 87 -4.14 14.35 4.53
N GLY A 88 -5.13 14.31 3.64
CA GLY A 88 -6.46 14.88 3.88
C GLY A 88 -7.13 14.24 5.10
N PHE A 89 -7.12 12.92 5.16
CA PHE A 89 -7.68 12.17 6.29
C PHE A 89 -6.94 12.44 7.60
N GLY A 90 -5.61 12.44 7.58
CA GLY A 90 -4.80 12.73 8.76
C GLY A 90 -5.08 14.13 9.34
N ARG A 91 -5.26 15.14 8.47
CA ARG A 91 -5.65 16.49 8.90
C ARG A 91 -7.05 16.52 9.53
N ALA A 92 -8.00 15.78 8.95
CA ALA A 92 -9.35 15.68 9.51
C ALA A 92 -9.35 14.98 10.87
N LEU A 93 -8.58 13.90 11.01
CA LEU A 93 -8.40 13.18 12.26
C LEU A 93 -7.78 14.05 13.36
N ALA A 94 -6.72 14.79 13.03
CA ALA A 94 -6.07 15.70 13.96
C ALA A 94 -7.03 16.78 14.48
N ARG A 95 -7.87 17.35 13.61
CA ARG A 95 -8.90 18.32 14.04
C ARG A 95 -9.91 17.72 15.01
N LYS A 96 -10.33 16.47 14.78
CA LYS A 96 -11.24 15.76 15.70
C LYS A 96 -10.58 15.47 17.05
N ALA A 97 -9.32 15.08 17.05
CA ALA A 97 -8.59 14.75 18.27
C ALA A 97 -8.26 15.97 19.14
N THR A 98 -8.22 17.17 18.54
CA THR A 98 -7.89 18.44 19.23
C THR A 98 -9.11 19.35 19.51
N ALA A 99 -10.27 18.91 19.07
CA ALA A 99 -11.51 19.69 19.25
C ALA A 99 -12.05 19.61 20.72
#